data_1ac0eb2242a955bbf89ed6a8a733fd1f
#
_entry.id   1ac0eb2242a955bbf89ed6a8a733fd1f
#
_cell.length_a   1.000
_cell.length_b   1.000
_cell.length_c   1.000
_cell.angle_alpha   90.00
_cell.angle_beta   90.00
_cell.angle_gamma   90.00
#
_symmetry.space_group_name_H-M   'P 1'
#
loop_
_entity.id
_entity.type
_entity.pdbx_description
1 polymer ?
#
loop_
_entity_poly.entity_id
_entity_poly.type
_entity_poly.pdbx_seq_one_letter_code
_entity_poly.pdbx_strand_id
1 'polypeptide(L)'
;MGQGQILSLFARYWKITKDPKYLDVLIKVSNSYLVNFKDPNGFVNKQNGISFEEYPKRQKTDPKVLNGWAISLIGLGDYLEVSNNSLDERFEKKKELYNNSVITLAKTMNNYNLFIWSTYAQPRSILNICSIHYHIHHIGLLNVLYHRTNNKVFFKYHIKFLRQFYNPIYRILALFIKLFISNIFKYGRFYKTK
;
A
#
# COMPACT_ATOMS: atom_id res chain seq x y z
N MET A 1 0.16 5.06 -5.08
CA MET A 1 0.85 3.93 -5.74
C MET A 1 1.89 4.40 -6.77
N GLY A 2 1.57 5.21 -7.77
CA GLY A 2 2.50 5.66 -8.81
C GLY A 2 3.78 6.32 -8.28
N GLN A 3 3.68 7.21 -7.30
CA GLN A 3 4.85 7.84 -6.67
C GLN A 3 5.84 6.82 -6.09
N GLY A 4 5.33 5.74 -5.46
CA GLY A 4 6.20 4.68 -4.93
C GLY A 4 6.95 3.93 -6.04
N GLN A 5 6.28 3.62 -7.15
CA GLN A 5 6.92 2.97 -8.29
C GLN A 5 8.00 3.87 -8.94
N ILE A 6 7.71 5.17 -9.08
CA ILE A 6 8.66 6.15 -9.60
C ILE A 6 9.89 6.23 -8.67
N LEU A 7 9.69 6.34 -7.34
CA LEU A 7 10.82 6.36 -6.41
C LEU A 7 11.66 5.08 -6.51
N SER A 8 11.03 3.90 -6.57
CA SER A 8 11.76 2.63 -6.72
C SER A 8 12.56 2.56 -8.01
N LEU A 9 12.03 3.06 -9.12
CA LEU A 9 12.70 3.08 -10.40
C LEU A 9 13.92 4.02 -10.38
N PHE A 10 13.69 5.27 -10.00
CA PHE A 10 14.75 6.29 -10.04
C PHE A 10 15.82 6.09 -8.96
N ALA A 11 15.49 5.48 -7.82
CA ALA A 11 16.49 5.07 -6.82
C ALA A 11 17.50 4.07 -7.41
N ARG A 12 17.03 3.11 -8.23
CA ARG A 12 17.90 2.17 -8.94
C ARG A 12 18.76 2.88 -10.00
N TYR A 13 18.18 3.77 -10.79
CA TYR A 13 18.95 4.55 -11.77
C TYR A 13 20.01 5.41 -11.09
N TRP A 14 19.65 6.14 -10.02
CA TRP A 14 20.61 6.92 -9.25
C TRP A 14 21.73 6.05 -8.65
N LYS A 15 21.38 4.87 -8.10
CA LYS A 15 22.37 3.96 -7.52
C LYS A 15 23.41 3.49 -8.53
N ILE A 16 22.99 3.27 -9.78
CA ILE A 16 23.85 2.76 -10.86
C ILE A 16 24.64 3.89 -11.54
N THR A 17 23.97 4.98 -11.91
CA THR A 17 24.54 6.00 -12.81
C THR A 17 25.19 7.16 -12.08
N LYS A 18 24.72 7.49 -10.87
CA LYS A 18 25.06 8.71 -10.12
C LYS A 18 24.76 10.01 -10.87
N ASP A 19 23.92 9.96 -11.91
CA ASP A 19 23.53 11.14 -12.69
C ASP A 19 22.57 12.02 -11.87
N PRO A 20 22.92 13.29 -11.57
CA PRO A 20 22.15 14.20 -10.73
C PRO A 20 20.68 14.36 -11.14
N LYS A 21 20.37 14.20 -12.43
CA LYS A 21 18.96 14.29 -12.89
C LYS A 21 18.03 13.28 -12.22
N TYR A 22 18.53 12.09 -11.88
CA TYR A 22 17.72 11.07 -11.19
C TYR A 22 17.52 11.40 -9.71
N LEU A 23 18.52 12.02 -9.08
CA LEU A 23 18.39 12.53 -7.70
C LEU A 23 17.36 13.66 -7.63
N ASP A 24 17.37 14.59 -8.58
CA ASP A 24 16.37 15.65 -8.67
C ASP A 24 14.94 15.10 -8.75
N VAL A 25 14.71 14.08 -9.58
CA VAL A 25 13.40 13.42 -9.68
C VAL A 25 13.03 12.77 -8.35
N LEU A 26 13.97 12.07 -7.71
CA LEU A 26 13.76 11.42 -6.42
C LEU A 26 13.33 12.43 -5.35
N ILE A 27 14.04 13.56 -5.24
CA ILE A 27 13.72 14.62 -4.27
C ILE A 27 12.33 15.20 -4.56
N LYS A 28 12.04 15.55 -5.83
CA LYS A 28 10.75 16.11 -6.24
C LYS A 28 9.59 15.16 -5.93
N VAL A 29 9.71 13.89 -6.32
CA VAL A 29 8.66 12.89 -6.08
C VAL A 29 8.52 12.59 -4.58
N SER A 30 9.62 12.46 -3.83
CA SER A 30 9.56 12.22 -2.39
C SER A 30 8.93 13.39 -1.61
N ASN A 31 9.01 14.64 -2.11
CA ASN A 31 8.34 15.78 -1.50
C ASN A 31 6.81 15.65 -1.54
N SER A 32 6.23 14.92 -2.49
CA SER A 32 4.79 14.64 -2.51
C SER A 32 4.32 13.86 -1.28
N TYR A 33 5.20 13.11 -0.62
CA TYR A 33 4.91 12.41 0.64
C TYR A 33 4.79 13.35 1.86
N LEU A 34 5.13 14.61 1.72
CA LEU A 34 4.92 15.62 2.76
C LEU A 34 3.57 16.33 2.62
N VAL A 35 2.85 16.14 1.51
CA VAL A 35 1.59 16.79 1.21
C VAL A 35 0.42 16.02 1.81
N ASN A 36 -0.38 16.69 2.65
CA ASN A 36 -1.54 16.10 3.30
C ASN A 36 -2.63 15.76 2.28
N PHE A 37 -3.35 14.65 2.47
CA PHE A 37 -4.42 14.19 1.57
C PHE A 37 -5.61 15.17 1.47
N LYS A 38 -5.72 16.12 2.38
CA LYS A 38 -6.71 17.20 2.30
C LYS A 38 -6.38 18.24 1.22
N ASP A 39 -5.10 18.34 0.86
CA ASP A 39 -4.65 19.20 -0.23
C ASP A 39 -4.97 18.56 -1.59
N PRO A 40 -5.26 19.35 -2.64
CA PRO A 40 -5.66 18.84 -3.95
C PRO A 40 -4.75 17.74 -4.53
N ASN A 41 -3.47 17.81 -4.30
CA ASN A 41 -2.44 16.90 -4.82
C ASN A 41 -1.86 15.98 -3.74
N GLY A 42 -2.43 15.99 -2.53
CA GLY A 42 -1.93 15.20 -1.41
C GLY A 42 -2.54 13.80 -1.36
N PHE A 43 -1.78 12.86 -0.80
CA PHE A 43 -2.23 11.49 -0.58
C PHE A 43 -1.84 10.95 0.81
N VAL A 44 -1.19 11.77 1.63
CA VAL A 44 -0.74 11.36 2.97
C VAL A 44 -1.84 11.66 3.99
N ASN A 45 -2.47 10.62 4.49
CA ASN A 45 -3.48 10.73 5.54
C ASN A 45 -2.84 10.57 6.91
N LYS A 46 -3.02 11.59 7.77
CA LYS A 46 -2.51 11.62 9.14
C LYS A 46 -3.58 11.34 10.20
N GLN A 47 -4.77 10.93 9.79
CA GLN A 47 -5.84 10.57 10.70
C GLN A 47 -5.61 9.15 11.25
N ASN A 48 -5.54 9.01 12.59
CA ASN A 48 -5.29 7.73 13.25
C ASN A 48 -3.98 7.03 12.82
N GLY A 49 -2.91 7.80 12.75
CA GLY A 49 -1.60 7.37 12.24
C GLY A 49 -1.36 7.80 10.80
N ILE A 50 -0.27 7.35 10.20
CA ILE A 50 0.12 7.76 8.85
C ILE A 50 -0.18 6.64 7.85
N SER A 51 -1.02 6.94 6.85
CA SER A 51 -1.28 6.09 5.71
C SER A 51 -1.12 6.82 4.38
N PHE A 52 -0.86 6.07 3.32
CA PHE A 52 -0.77 6.57 1.95
C PHE A 52 -2.00 6.12 1.18
N GLU A 53 -2.84 7.10 0.80
CA GLU A 53 -4.11 6.82 0.15
C GLU A 53 -3.90 6.63 -1.36
N GLU A 54 -4.42 5.54 -1.91
CA GLU A 54 -4.36 5.28 -3.34
C GLU A 54 -5.38 6.12 -4.11
N TYR A 55 -6.56 6.34 -3.50
CA TYR A 55 -7.67 7.10 -4.05
C TYR A 55 -8.12 8.19 -3.07
N PRO A 56 -7.37 9.29 -2.94
CA PRO A 56 -7.67 10.32 -1.94
C PRO A 56 -8.94 11.08 -2.35
N LYS A 57 -10.10 10.60 -1.88
CA LYS A 57 -11.40 11.23 -2.10
C LYS A 57 -11.71 12.36 -1.14
N ARG A 58 -10.83 12.58 -0.14
CA ARG A 58 -10.98 13.60 0.91
C ARG A 58 -12.23 13.46 1.77
N GLN A 59 -12.81 12.27 1.78
CA GLN A 59 -13.96 11.91 2.61
C GLN A 59 -13.50 11.30 3.94
N LYS A 60 -14.38 11.32 4.96
CA LYS A 60 -14.11 10.70 6.27
C LYS A 60 -13.79 9.19 6.20
N THR A 61 -14.16 8.53 5.13
CA THR A 61 -14.11 7.07 4.94
C THR A 61 -13.24 6.65 3.76
N ASP A 62 -12.14 7.34 3.50
CA ASP A 62 -11.23 6.95 2.43
C ASP A 62 -10.71 5.52 2.64
N PRO A 63 -10.88 4.63 1.65
CA PRO A 63 -10.46 3.25 1.79
C PRO A 63 -8.93 3.16 1.76
N LYS A 64 -8.35 2.72 2.87
CA LYS A 64 -6.90 2.45 2.93
C LYS A 64 -6.60 1.17 2.17
N VAL A 65 -6.12 1.31 0.94
CA VAL A 65 -5.84 0.20 0.03
C VAL A 65 -4.47 -0.41 0.33
N LEU A 66 -4.40 -1.71 0.64
CA LEU A 66 -3.17 -2.35 1.12
C LEU A 66 -2.03 -2.31 0.12
N ASN A 67 -2.27 -2.70 -1.13
CA ASN A 67 -1.22 -2.72 -2.16
C ASN A 67 -0.71 -1.31 -2.49
N GLY A 68 -1.57 -0.32 -2.59
CA GLY A 68 -1.18 1.06 -2.84
C GLY A 68 -0.32 1.63 -1.72
N TRP A 69 -0.72 1.37 -0.46
CA TRP A 69 0.04 1.78 0.71
C TRP A 69 1.40 1.07 0.80
N ALA A 70 1.43 -0.26 0.62
CA ALA A 70 2.66 -1.05 0.65
C ALA A 70 3.67 -0.63 -0.44
N ILE A 71 3.21 -0.43 -1.68
CA ILE A 71 4.05 0.05 -2.79
C ILE A 71 4.60 1.45 -2.50
N SER A 72 3.79 2.33 -1.92
CA SER A 72 4.23 3.67 -1.53
C SER A 72 5.32 3.62 -0.44
N LEU A 73 5.17 2.73 0.55
CA LEU A 73 6.20 2.49 1.57
C LEU A 73 7.49 1.93 0.95
N ILE A 74 7.40 0.92 0.08
CA ILE A 74 8.57 0.33 -0.58
C ILE A 74 9.34 1.41 -1.35
N GLY A 75 8.63 2.23 -2.13
CA GLY A 75 9.27 3.30 -2.90
C GLY A 75 9.91 4.38 -2.04
N LEU A 76 9.24 4.80 -0.95
CA LEU A 76 9.83 5.75 -0.02
C LEU A 76 11.05 5.15 0.70
N GLY A 77 11.01 3.86 1.03
CA GLY A 77 12.17 3.13 1.57
C GLY A 77 13.35 3.10 0.59
N ASP A 78 13.09 2.83 -0.72
CA ASP A 78 14.12 2.87 -1.76
C ASP A 78 14.78 4.24 -1.86
N TYR A 79 13.98 5.33 -1.77
CA TYR A 79 14.50 6.69 -1.70
C TYR A 79 15.40 6.90 -0.47
N LEU A 80 14.97 6.48 0.72
CA LEU A 80 15.72 6.65 1.96
C LEU A 80 17.06 5.88 1.97
N GLU A 81 17.17 4.77 1.23
CA GLU A 81 18.42 4.03 1.08
C GLU A 81 19.48 4.75 0.25
N VAL A 82 19.08 5.63 -0.65
CA VAL A 82 19.99 6.30 -1.61
C VAL A 82 20.15 7.79 -1.37
N SER A 83 19.45 8.35 -0.40
CA SER A 83 19.46 9.77 -0.02
C SER A 83 19.94 9.96 1.42
N ASN A 84 20.25 11.20 1.80
CA ASN A 84 20.61 11.60 3.17
C ASN A 84 20.37 13.12 3.36
N ASN A 85 20.67 13.63 4.55
CA ASN A 85 20.48 15.06 4.89
C ASN A 85 21.33 16.04 4.05
N SER A 86 22.47 15.59 3.52
CA SER A 86 23.28 16.46 2.66
C SER A 86 22.73 16.60 1.24
N LEU A 87 21.91 15.64 0.82
CA LEU A 87 21.26 15.62 -0.50
C LEU A 87 19.85 16.20 -0.47
N ASP A 88 19.16 16.13 0.67
CA ASP A 88 17.79 16.62 0.84
C ASP A 88 17.55 17.14 2.26
N GLU A 89 17.34 18.43 2.40
CA GLU A 89 17.06 19.11 3.69
C GLU A 89 15.83 18.54 4.44
N ARG A 90 14.91 17.88 3.72
CA ARG A 90 13.68 17.30 4.26
C ARG A 90 13.80 15.80 4.53
N PHE A 91 14.99 15.23 4.42
CA PHE A 91 15.23 13.80 4.57
C PHE A 91 14.70 13.26 5.90
N GLU A 92 15.01 13.88 7.03
CA GLU A 92 14.56 13.40 8.36
C GLU A 92 13.03 13.42 8.50
N LYS A 93 12.34 14.42 7.94
CA LYS A 93 10.87 14.47 7.94
C LYS A 93 10.27 13.30 7.15
N LYS A 94 10.89 12.92 6.03
CA LYS A 94 10.47 11.78 5.19
C LYS A 94 10.74 10.45 5.88
N LYS A 95 11.88 10.34 6.55
CA LYS A 95 12.26 9.16 7.34
C LYS A 95 11.33 8.93 8.54
N GLU A 96 11.00 9.99 9.27
CA GLU A 96 10.01 9.95 10.35
C GLU A 96 8.63 9.52 9.83
N LEU A 97 8.18 10.12 8.73
CA LEU A 97 6.91 9.78 8.08
C LEU A 97 6.88 8.31 7.63
N TYR A 98 7.98 7.81 7.04
CA TYR A 98 8.13 6.40 6.68
C TYR A 98 7.98 5.49 7.90
N ASN A 99 8.74 5.74 8.97
CA ASN A 99 8.73 4.92 10.18
C ASN A 99 7.35 4.88 10.83
N ASN A 100 6.69 6.05 10.95
CA ASN A 100 5.35 6.16 11.51
C ASN A 100 4.31 5.44 10.63
N SER A 101 4.47 5.48 9.32
CA SER A 101 3.58 4.77 8.39
C SER A 101 3.78 3.24 8.45
N VAL A 102 5.02 2.75 8.58
CA VAL A 102 5.33 1.33 8.81
C VAL A 102 4.65 0.83 10.09
N ILE A 103 4.76 1.59 11.20
CA ILE A 103 4.13 1.26 12.48
C ILE A 103 2.61 1.22 12.33
N THR A 104 2.03 2.21 11.64
CA THR A 104 0.58 2.29 11.43
C THR A 104 0.07 1.13 10.60
N LEU A 105 0.74 0.78 9.49
CA LEU A 105 0.37 -0.36 8.67
C LEU A 105 0.45 -1.66 9.47
N ALA A 106 1.53 -1.89 10.20
CA ALA A 106 1.70 -3.09 11.02
C ALA A 106 0.57 -3.23 12.07
N LYS A 107 0.23 -2.15 12.78
CA LYS A 107 -0.88 -2.13 13.76
C LYS A 107 -2.24 -2.45 13.13
N THR A 108 -2.45 -2.09 11.87
CA THR A 108 -3.74 -2.23 11.18
C THR A 108 -3.85 -3.47 10.29
N MET A 109 -2.80 -4.31 10.22
CA MET A 109 -2.78 -5.50 9.34
C MET A 109 -3.96 -6.46 9.54
N ASN A 110 -4.49 -6.57 10.78
CA ASN A 110 -5.67 -7.40 11.02
C ASN A 110 -6.91 -6.93 10.24
N ASN A 111 -7.00 -5.66 9.89
CA ASN A 111 -8.12 -5.10 9.13
C ASN A 111 -8.09 -5.48 7.63
N TYR A 112 -7.01 -6.14 7.18
CA TYR A 112 -6.91 -6.68 5.81
C TYR A 112 -7.08 -8.20 5.75
N ASN A 113 -7.47 -8.84 6.86
CA ASN A 113 -7.57 -10.28 6.94
C ASN A 113 -9.00 -10.72 7.25
N LEU A 114 -9.66 -11.33 6.28
CA LEU A 114 -10.75 -12.26 6.50
C LEU A 114 -10.18 -13.62 6.90
N PHE A 115 -10.95 -14.45 7.59
CA PHE A 115 -10.47 -15.76 8.05
C PHE A 115 -9.87 -16.60 6.91
N ILE A 116 -10.50 -16.59 5.74
CA ILE A 116 -10.14 -17.39 4.57
C ILE A 116 -9.25 -16.66 3.55
N TRP A 117 -9.23 -15.30 3.55
CA TRP A 117 -8.61 -14.52 2.48
C TRP A 117 -8.25 -13.10 2.92
N SER A 118 -7.46 -12.38 2.12
CA SER A 118 -7.21 -10.95 2.36
C SER A 118 -8.31 -10.07 1.78
N THR A 119 -8.45 -8.86 2.34
CA THR A 119 -9.28 -7.79 1.80
C THR A 119 -8.44 -6.77 1.05
N TYR A 120 -9.02 -6.13 0.04
CA TYR A 120 -8.37 -5.12 -0.77
C TYR A 120 -8.08 -3.83 0.02
N ALA A 121 -9.06 -3.41 0.83
CA ALA A 121 -9.00 -2.14 1.56
C ALA A 121 -9.64 -2.24 2.95
N GLN A 122 -9.42 -1.23 3.79
CA GLN A 122 -10.15 -1.02 5.04
C GLN A 122 -11.42 -0.19 4.77
N PRO A 123 -12.49 -0.36 5.57
CA PRO A 123 -12.61 -1.34 6.67
C PRO A 123 -12.70 -2.78 6.16
N ARG A 124 -12.35 -3.74 7.02
CA ARG A 124 -12.47 -5.17 6.73
C ARG A 124 -13.94 -5.52 6.44
N SER A 125 -14.19 -6.03 5.24
CA SER A 125 -15.51 -6.42 4.79
C SER A 125 -15.40 -7.53 3.75
N ILE A 126 -16.41 -8.42 3.71
CA ILE A 126 -16.54 -9.43 2.66
C ILE A 126 -16.69 -8.77 1.28
N LEU A 127 -17.27 -7.57 1.23
CA LEU A 127 -17.41 -6.78 -0.01
C LEU A 127 -16.05 -6.34 -0.58
N ASN A 128 -15.02 -6.27 0.28
CA ASN A 128 -13.66 -5.90 -0.07
C ASN A 128 -12.73 -7.12 -0.28
N ILE A 129 -13.28 -8.33 -0.39
CA ILE A 129 -12.46 -9.54 -0.62
C ILE A 129 -11.64 -9.38 -1.89
N CYS A 130 -10.35 -9.71 -1.81
CA CYS A 130 -9.44 -9.62 -2.94
C CYS A 130 -9.74 -10.65 -4.03
N SER A 131 -9.46 -10.29 -5.29
CA SER A 131 -9.23 -11.29 -6.32
C SER A 131 -7.97 -12.12 -5.99
N ILE A 132 -7.83 -13.27 -6.62
CA ILE A 132 -6.62 -14.12 -6.48
C ILE A 132 -5.36 -13.32 -6.80
N HIS A 133 -5.39 -12.53 -7.86
CA HIS A 133 -4.28 -11.68 -8.27
C HIS A 133 -3.85 -10.70 -7.16
N TYR A 134 -4.77 -9.92 -6.59
CA TYR A 134 -4.44 -9.01 -5.50
C TYR A 134 -3.99 -9.72 -4.22
N HIS A 135 -4.52 -10.90 -3.93
CA HIS A 135 -4.06 -11.69 -2.79
C HIS A 135 -2.58 -12.11 -2.95
N ILE A 136 -2.18 -12.55 -4.14
CA ILE A 136 -0.79 -12.87 -4.48
C ILE A 136 0.10 -11.62 -4.35
N HIS A 137 -0.36 -10.48 -4.85
CA HIS A 137 0.35 -9.22 -4.66
C HIS A 137 0.57 -8.88 -3.18
N HIS A 138 -0.44 -9.06 -2.33
CA HIS A 138 -0.31 -8.83 -0.89
C HIS A 138 0.75 -9.74 -0.26
N ILE A 139 0.79 -11.03 -0.65
CA ILE A 139 1.81 -11.98 -0.18
C ILE A 139 3.22 -11.46 -0.53
N GLY A 140 3.45 -11.07 -1.78
CA GLY A 140 4.74 -10.56 -2.23
C GLY A 140 5.14 -9.25 -1.55
N LEU A 141 4.24 -8.27 -1.49
CA LEU A 141 4.49 -6.97 -0.88
C LEU A 141 4.81 -7.06 0.61
N LEU A 142 4.11 -7.92 1.36
CA LEU A 142 4.37 -8.14 2.77
C LEU A 142 5.73 -8.80 3.02
N ASN A 143 6.16 -9.71 2.14
CA ASN A 143 7.50 -10.28 2.19
C ASN A 143 8.57 -9.21 1.99
N VAL A 144 8.41 -8.34 0.98
CA VAL A 144 9.33 -7.21 0.74
C VAL A 144 9.37 -6.26 1.93
N LEU A 145 8.22 -5.88 2.48
CA LEU A 145 8.16 -5.02 3.67
C LEU A 145 8.82 -5.66 4.88
N TYR A 146 8.68 -6.97 5.09
CA TYR A 146 9.39 -7.68 6.15
C TYR A 146 10.91 -7.55 6.00
N HIS A 147 11.45 -7.86 4.83
CA HIS A 147 12.90 -7.78 4.58
C HIS A 147 13.47 -6.37 4.71
N ARG A 148 12.67 -5.33 4.41
CA ARG A 148 13.11 -3.93 4.53
C ARG A 148 13.01 -3.37 5.94
N THR A 149 12.00 -3.80 6.70
CA THR A 149 11.69 -3.19 8.01
C THR A 149 12.03 -4.08 9.19
N ASN A 150 12.34 -5.34 8.96
CA ASN A 150 12.47 -6.42 9.93
C ASN A 150 11.26 -6.54 10.90
N ASN A 151 10.09 -6.03 10.47
CA ASN A 151 8.89 -6.05 11.29
C ASN A 151 8.18 -7.41 11.17
N LYS A 152 8.23 -8.19 12.24
CA LYS A 152 7.67 -9.56 12.31
C LYS A 152 6.16 -9.64 12.02
N VAL A 153 5.42 -8.54 12.14
CA VAL A 153 4.00 -8.51 11.79
C VAL A 153 3.81 -8.74 10.29
N PHE A 154 4.62 -8.14 9.43
CA PHE A 154 4.55 -8.37 7.99
C PHE A 154 4.87 -9.82 7.63
N PHE A 155 5.88 -10.41 8.25
CA PHE A 155 6.18 -11.84 8.06
C PHE A 155 5.01 -12.74 8.49
N LYS A 156 4.41 -12.47 9.66
CA LYS A 156 3.23 -13.21 10.15
C LYS A 156 2.10 -13.20 9.12
N TYR A 157 1.78 -12.03 8.54
CA TYR A 157 0.71 -11.92 7.56
C TYR A 157 1.11 -12.44 6.17
N HIS A 158 2.38 -12.31 5.77
CA HIS A 158 2.91 -13.00 4.59
C HIS A 158 2.65 -14.51 4.66
N ILE A 159 3.10 -15.18 5.73
CA ILE A 159 2.89 -16.62 5.91
C ILE A 159 1.41 -16.98 6.01
N LYS A 160 0.60 -16.16 6.70
CA LYS A 160 -0.84 -16.40 6.81
C LYS A 160 -1.53 -16.35 5.45
N PHE A 161 -1.27 -15.33 4.65
CA PHE A 161 -1.87 -15.19 3.33
C PHE A 161 -1.34 -16.26 2.36
N LEU A 162 -0.09 -16.65 2.48
CA LEU A 162 0.49 -17.76 1.72
C LEU A 162 -0.24 -19.08 2.02
N ARG A 163 -0.48 -19.41 3.29
CA ARG A 163 -1.25 -20.58 3.71
C ARG A 163 -2.70 -20.54 3.20
N GLN A 164 -3.33 -19.37 3.23
CA GLN A 164 -4.67 -19.17 2.66
C GLN A 164 -4.66 -19.47 1.16
N PHE A 165 -3.65 -18.97 0.44
CA PHE A 165 -3.51 -19.19 -1.01
C PHE A 165 -3.32 -20.66 -1.38
N TYR A 166 -2.51 -21.41 -0.63
CA TYR A 166 -2.28 -22.84 -0.89
C TYR A 166 -3.43 -23.74 -0.45
N ASN A 167 -4.38 -23.25 0.36
CA ASN A 167 -5.56 -24.00 0.72
C ASN A 167 -6.59 -23.96 -0.44
N PRO A 168 -6.87 -25.10 -1.11
CA PRO A 168 -7.76 -25.12 -2.28
C PRO A 168 -9.20 -24.75 -1.92
N ILE A 169 -9.68 -25.12 -0.72
CA ILE A 169 -11.02 -24.78 -0.24
C ILE A 169 -11.16 -23.26 -0.09
N TYR A 170 -10.17 -22.60 0.53
CA TYR A 170 -10.19 -21.14 0.72
C TYR A 170 -10.13 -20.39 -0.62
N ARG A 171 -9.36 -20.90 -1.59
CA ARG A 171 -9.28 -20.33 -2.93
C ARG A 171 -10.63 -20.39 -3.65
N ILE A 172 -11.28 -21.56 -3.60
CA ILE A 172 -12.59 -21.77 -4.23
C ILE A 172 -13.63 -20.87 -3.56
N LEU A 173 -13.70 -20.85 -2.23
CA LEU A 173 -14.62 -19.99 -1.48
C LEU A 173 -14.40 -18.50 -1.79
N ALA A 174 -13.15 -18.04 -1.82
CA ALA A 174 -12.83 -16.65 -2.15
C ALA A 174 -13.27 -16.28 -3.57
N LEU A 175 -13.08 -17.20 -4.54
CA LEU A 175 -13.55 -17.00 -5.92
C LEU A 175 -15.07 -16.90 -5.99
N PHE A 176 -15.80 -17.83 -5.37
CA PHE A 176 -17.28 -17.81 -5.33
C PHE A 176 -17.80 -16.51 -4.70
N ILE A 177 -17.25 -16.13 -3.53
CA ILE A 177 -17.66 -14.89 -2.86
C ILE A 177 -17.39 -13.69 -3.78
N LYS A 178 -16.22 -13.64 -4.45
CA LYS A 178 -15.85 -12.53 -5.34
C LYS A 178 -16.79 -12.45 -6.54
N LEU A 179 -17.14 -13.56 -7.16
CA LEU A 179 -18.06 -13.61 -8.30
C LEU A 179 -19.48 -13.24 -7.89
N PHE A 180 -19.96 -13.75 -6.75
CA PHE A 180 -21.28 -13.43 -6.22
C PHE A 180 -21.42 -11.93 -5.92
N ILE A 181 -20.45 -11.34 -5.21
CA ILE A 181 -20.42 -9.91 -4.92
C ILE A 181 -20.39 -9.09 -6.22
N SER A 182 -19.54 -9.48 -7.18
CA SER A 182 -19.41 -8.78 -8.45
C SER A 182 -20.74 -8.77 -9.23
N ASN A 183 -21.50 -9.86 -9.17
CA ASN A 183 -22.80 -9.97 -9.83
C ASN A 183 -23.85 -9.11 -9.11
N ILE A 184 -23.94 -9.15 -7.78
CA ILE A 184 -24.88 -8.30 -7.03
C ILE A 184 -24.66 -6.81 -7.35
N PHE A 185 -23.40 -6.35 -7.38
CA PHE A 185 -23.10 -4.95 -7.69
C PHE A 185 -23.40 -4.58 -9.15
N LYS A 186 -23.24 -5.49 -10.10
CA LYS A 186 -23.67 -5.27 -11.49
C LYS A 186 -25.18 -5.10 -11.57
N TYR A 187 -25.95 -6.01 -11.01
CA TYR A 187 -27.41 -5.95 -11.03
C TYR A 187 -27.96 -4.77 -10.22
N GLY A 188 -27.41 -4.45 -9.07
CA GLY A 188 -27.86 -3.31 -8.24
C GLY A 188 -27.64 -1.93 -8.88
N ARG A 189 -26.72 -1.78 -9.84
CA ARG A 189 -26.57 -0.55 -10.63
C ARG A 189 -27.66 -0.38 -11.68
N PHE A 190 -28.17 -1.46 -12.29
CA PHE A 190 -29.22 -1.41 -13.27
C PHE A 190 -30.60 -0.98 -12.69
N TYR A 191 -30.83 -1.20 -11.38
CA TYR A 191 -32.05 -0.78 -10.70
C TYR A 191 -32.04 0.66 -10.17
N LYS A 192 -30.88 1.34 -10.13
CA LYS A 192 -30.77 2.74 -9.69
C LYS A 192 -30.79 3.78 -10.81
N THR A 193 -30.92 3.34 -12.06
CA THR A 193 -31.00 4.20 -13.28
C THR A 193 -32.35 4.15 -13.96
N LYS A 194 -33.44 3.84 -13.21
CA LYS A 194 -34.82 4.04 -13.66
C LYS A 194 -35.54 5.03 -12.77
#